data_0fcac928a28ee0d58bf0c3a83aacb481
#
_entry.id   0fcac928a28ee0d58bf0c3a83aacb481
#
_cell.length_a   1.000
_cell.length_b   1.000
_cell.length_c   1.000
_cell.angle_alpha   90.00
_cell.angle_beta   90.00
_cell.angle_gamma   90.00
#
_symmetry.space_group_name_H-M   'P 1'
#
loop_
_entity.id
_entity.type
_entity.pdbx_description
1 polymer ?
#
loop_
_entity_poly.entity_id
_entity_poly.type
_entity_poly.pdbx_seq_one_letter_code
_entity_poly.pdbx_strand_id
1 'polypeptide(L)'
;MLALKIKLYQNLCNYRKEGSFGYVQTYPLPTPSMIRGMIHDALGANQYIPLNISIQGKSDAVITNVQRVYKFDRDPNSRPQNPYRVQVRNSQKTATHGISFVDLHVNMRLVIHICFNNDNDNDNNRNLNLLYQKIQEKVPVLGRNEDIALLEDLKIIEIDDYNGRNAQSKLPMYVTKYALIENVG
;
A
#
# COMPACT_ATOMS: atom_id res chain seq x y z
N MET A 1 8.92 -23.83 -0.75
CA MET A 1 9.35 -22.49 -1.23
C MET A 1 9.45 -21.53 -0.06
N LEU A 2 10.52 -20.71 0.02
CA LEU A 2 10.64 -19.70 1.10
C LEU A 2 9.92 -18.41 0.75
N ALA A 3 9.32 -17.79 1.76
CA ALA A 3 8.65 -16.50 1.67
C ALA A 3 8.96 -15.61 2.89
N LEU A 4 8.99 -14.31 2.68
CA LEU A 4 9.02 -13.33 3.75
C LEU A 4 7.59 -13.02 4.18
N LYS A 5 7.26 -13.32 5.43
CA LYS A 5 6.00 -12.94 6.07
C LYS A 5 6.21 -11.65 6.83
N ILE A 6 5.38 -10.66 6.53
CA ILE A 6 5.40 -9.32 7.14
C ILE A 6 4.05 -9.08 7.79
N LYS A 7 4.02 -8.71 9.06
CA LYS A 7 2.82 -8.19 9.70
C LYS A 7 2.97 -6.71 9.94
N LEU A 8 2.00 -5.95 9.44
CA LEU A 8 1.95 -4.50 9.56
C LEU A 8 0.69 -4.05 10.30
N TYR A 9 0.83 -3.01 11.09
CA TYR A 9 -0.28 -2.28 11.68
C TYR A 9 -0.25 -0.83 11.23
N GLN A 10 -1.43 -0.28 10.88
CA GLN A 10 -1.61 1.14 10.58
C GLN A 10 -2.82 1.66 11.36
N ASN A 11 -2.61 2.73 12.12
CA ASN A 11 -3.69 3.33 12.91
C ASN A 11 -4.78 3.92 12.01
N LEU A 12 -4.37 4.79 11.08
CA LEU A 12 -5.23 5.38 10.05
C LEU A 12 -4.52 5.32 8.71
N CYS A 13 -5.17 4.77 7.67
CA CYS A 13 -4.58 4.73 6.34
C CYS A 13 -5.63 4.77 5.22
N ASN A 14 -5.20 5.18 4.02
CA ASN A 14 -6.01 5.19 2.82
C ASN A 14 -5.27 4.50 1.67
N TYR A 15 -5.88 3.50 1.09
CA TYR A 15 -5.44 2.83 -0.14
C TYR A 15 -6.24 3.39 -1.31
N ARG A 16 -5.81 4.55 -1.79
CA ARG A 16 -6.57 5.39 -2.70
C ARG A 16 -7.05 4.64 -3.94
N LYS A 17 -8.37 4.71 -4.20
CA LYS A 17 -8.96 4.26 -5.45
C LYS A 17 -8.67 5.24 -6.57
N GLU A 18 -8.50 4.72 -7.77
CA GLU A 18 -8.34 5.50 -8.98
C GLU A 18 -9.60 6.34 -9.24
N GLY A 19 -9.41 7.50 -9.89
CA GLY A 19 -10.52 8.39 -10.26
C GLY A 19 -11.24 9.09 -9.11
N SER A 20 -10.81 8.92 -7.85
CA SER A 20 -11.40 9.60 -6.70
C SER A 20 -10.88 11.04 -6.58
N PHE A 21 -11.64 12.01 -7.11
CA PHE A 21 -11.37 13.43 -7.06
C PHE A 21 -12.36 14.12 -6.12
N GLY A 22 -11.87 14.91 -5.16
CA GLY A 22 -12.71 15.63 -4.20
C GLY A 22 -13.21 14.77 -3.03
N TYR A 23 -13.57 13.54 -3.28
CA TYR A 23 -13.82 12.50 -2.28
C TYR A 23 -12.87 11.33 -2.52
N VAL A 24 -11.91 11.13 -1.63
CA VAL A 24 -10.85 10.13 -1.77
C VAL A 24 -11.29 8.82 -1.15
N GLN A 25 -11.74 7.90 -1.98
CA GLN A 25 -12.14 6.55 -1.58
C GLN A 25 -10.92 5.65 -1.31
N THR A 26 -11.12 4.63 -0.49
CA THR A 26 -10.09 3.61 -0.19
C THR A 26 -10.45 2.24 -0.76
N TYR A 27 -9.46 1.47 -1.22
CA TYR A 27 -9.60 0.04 -1.44
C TYR A 27 -9.70 -0.69 -0.08
N PRO A 28 -10.36 -1.85 -0.01
CA PRO A 28 -10.47 -2.62 1.24
C PRO A 28 -9.12 -3.14 1.77
N LEU A 29 -8.16 -3.36 0.88
CA LEU A 29 -6.78 -3.77 1.16
C LEU A 29 -5.84 -2.98 0.24
N PRO A 30 -4.55 -2.83 0.61
CA PRO A 30 -3.56 -2.25 -0.29
C PRO A 30 -3.43 -3.09 -1.56
N THR A 31 -3.30 -2.46 -2.71
CA THR A 31 -3.13 -3.19 -3.97
C THR A 31 -1.76 -3.85 -4.06
N PRO A 32 -1.59 -4.92 -4.85
CA PRO A 32 -0.28 -5.52 -5.10
C PRO A 32 0.76 -4.53 -5.59
N SER A 33 0.35 -3.50 -6.36
CA SER A 33 1.24 -2.42 -6.82
C SER A 33 1.76 -1.56 -5.68
N MET A 34 0.92 -1.26 -4.66
CA MET A 34 1.35 -0.50 -3.48
C MET A 34 2.38 -1.28 -2.67
N ILE A 35 2.13 -2.58 -2.45
CA ILE A 35 3.09 -3.45 -1.75
C ILE A 35 4.40 -3.55 -2.53
N ARG A 36 4.33 -3.75 -3.86
CA ARG A 36 5.53 -3.79 -4.70
C ARG A 36 6.32 -2.49 -4.60
N GLY A 37 5.64 -1.34 -4.63
CA GLY A 37 6.27 -0.03 -4.45
C GLY A 37 7.00 0.08 -3.12
N MET A 38 6.38 -0.34 -2.03
CA MET A 38 6.99 -0.37 -0.69
C MET A 38 8.25 -1.26 -0.65
N ILE A 39 8.21 -2.44 -1.29
CA ILE A 39 9.35 -3.36 -1.34
C ILE A 39 10.48 -2.80 -2.21
N HIS A 40 10.17 -2.23 -3.36
CA HIS A 40 11.16 -1.60 -4.23
C HIS A 40 11.84 -0.42 -3.53
N ASP A 41 11.07 0.40 -2.79
CA ASP A 41 11.63 1.49 -1.99
C ASP A 41 12.55 0.98 -0.87
N ALA A 42 12.15 -0.08 -0.16
CA ALA A 42 12.98 -0.70 0.88
C ALA A 42 14.30 -1.23 0.32
N LEU A 43 14.27 -1.85 -0.84
CA LEU A 43 15.45 -2.40 -1.52
C LEU A 43 16.30 -1.33 -2.24
N GLY A 44 15.79 -0.10 -2.42
CA GLY A 44 16.42 0.92 -3.26
C GLY A 44 16.47 0.51 -4.75
N ALA A 45 15.47 -0.24 -5.21
CA ALA A 45 15.48 -0.84 -6.54
C ALA A 45 15.20 0.21 -7.63
N ASN A 46 16.08 0.27 -8.63
CA ASN A 46 15.93 1.13 -9.81
C ASN A 46 15.34 0.39 -11.02
N GLN A 47 15.14 -0.91 -10.90
CA GLN A 47 14.58 -1.77 -11.95
C GLN A 47 13.46 -2.63 -11.37
N TYR A 48 12.60 -3.13 -12.27
CA TYR A 48 11.53 -4.03 -11.89
C TYR A 48 12.07 -5.34 -11.32
N ILE A 49 11.60 -5.71 -10.13
CA ILE A 49 11.87 -6.99 -9.50
C ILE A 49 10.58 -7.83 -9.53
N PRO A 50 10.58 -9.01 -10.16
CA PRO A 50 9.42 -9.88 -10.19
C PRO A 50 9.16 -10.45 -8.78
N LEU A 51 7.95 -10.22 -8.26
CA LEU A 51 7.52 -10.63 -6.93
C LEU A 51 6.15 -11.30 -7.00
N ASN A 52 6.02 -12.42 -6.30
CA ASN A 52 4.73 -12.99 -5.94
C ASN A 52 4.31 -12.44 -4.57
N ILE A 53 3.11 -11.88 -4.51
CA ILE A 53 2.63 -11.15 -3.33
C ILE A 53 1.27 -11.70 -2.95
N SER A 54 1.13 -12.12 -1.68
CA SER A 54 -0.16 -12.41 -1.05
C SER A 54 -0.46 -11.36 0.00
N ILE A 55 -1.70 -10.86 0.01
CA ILE A 55 -2.13 -9.77 0.91
C ILE A 55 -3.40 -10.21 1.61
N GLN A 56 -3.35 -10.21 2.93
CA GLN A 56 -4.48 -10.46 3.80
C GLN A 56 -4.56 -9.34 4.83
N GLY A 57 -5.76 -8.97 5.24
CA GLY A 57 -5.89 -7.96 6.27
C GLY A 57 -7.32 -7.63 6.64
N LYS A 58 -7.45 -6.87 7.72
CA LYS A 58 -8.73 -6.39 8.23
C LYS A 58 -8.52 -5.07 8.97
N SER A 59 -9.44 -4.14 8.78
CA SER A 59 -9.60 -2.95 9.63
C SER A 59 -10.80 -3.11 10.56
N ASP A 60 -10.81 -2.37 11.65
CA ASP A 60 -11.95 -2.34 12.57
C ASP A 60 -13.12 -1.57 11.95
N ALA A 61 -12.84 -0.49 11.21
CA ALA A 61 -13.83 0.32 10.53
C ALA A 61 -13.23 1.08 9.35
N VAL A 62 -14.09 1.63 8.51
CA VAL A 62 -13.76 2.70 7.56
C VAL A 62 -14.55 3.95 7.96
N ILE A 63 -13.86 5.04 8.17
CA ILE A 63 -14.44 6.34 8.54
C ILE A 63 -14.16 7.36 7.45
N THR A 64 -15.07 8.30 7.24
CA THR A 64 -14.83 9.44 6.36
C THR A 64 -14.34 10.63 7.20
N ASN A 65 -13.15 11.11 6.88
CA ASN A 65 -12.54 12.27 7.52
C ASN A 65 -12.53 13.46 6.57
N VAL A 66 -12.56 14.67 7.14
CA VAL A 66 -12.46 15.93 6.41
C VAL A 66 -11.04 16.45 6.50
N GLN A 67 -10.41 16.64 5.34
CA GLN A 67 -9.03 17.11 5.27
C GLN A 67 -8.94 18.40 4.46
N ARG A 68 -8.04 19.31 4.90
CA ARG A 68 -7.66 20.45 4.11
C ARG A 68 -6.68 20.03 3.04
N VAL A 69 -6.95 20.40 1.80
CA VAL A 69 -6.07 20.14 0.65
C VAL A 69 -5.59 21.43 0.02
N TYR A 70 -4.34 21.44 -0.44
CA TYR A 70 -3.77 22.55 -1.18
C TYR A 70 -3.54 22.12 -2.62
N LYS A 71 -4.00 22.95 -3.56
CA LYS A 71 -3.76 22.79 -4.99
C LYS A 71 -2.75 23.85 -5.41
N PHE A 72 -1.52 23.45 -5.60
CA PHE A 72 -0.41 24.30 -6.01
C PHE A 72 -0.45 24.62 -7.52
N ASP A 73 0.49 25.46 -7.96
CA ASP A 73 0.72 25.79 -9.36
C ASP A 73 -0.46 26.49 -10.03
N ARG A 74 -1.13 27.37 -9.28
CA ARG A 74 -2.25 28.17 -9.77
C ARG A 74 -1.77 29.52 -10.30
N ASP A 75 -2.28 29.90 -11.49
CA ASP A 75 -2.08 31.25 -12.01
C ASP A 75 -2.76 32.27 -11.09
N PRO A 76 -2.01 33.26 -10.55
CA PRO A 76 -2.57 34.30 -9.70
C PRO A 76 -3.67 35.11 -10.38
N ASN A 77 -3.65 35.23 -11.71
CA ASN A 77 -4.61 36.02 -12.49
C ASN A 77 -5.89 35.22 -12.85
N SER A 78 -5.88 33.90 -12.75
CA SER A 78 -7.00 33.06 -13.21
C SER A 78 -8.28 33.23 -12.39
N ARG A 79 -8.22 33.68 -11.15
CA ARG A 79 -9.35 34.01 -10.26
C ARG A 79 -8.88 34.93 -9.14
N PRO A 80 -8.67 36.24 -9.39
CA PRO A 80 -8.05 37.15 -8.43
C PRO A 80 -8.86 37.35 -7.14
N GLN A 81 -10.17 37.13 -7.17
CA GLN A 81 -11.07 37.30 -6.02
C GLN A 81 -11.34 35.99 -5.25
N ASN A 82 -10.58 34.92 -5.52
CA ASN A 82 -10.79 33.66 -4.78
C ASN A 82 -10.30 33.80 -3.31
N PRO A 83 -11.21 33.74 -2.31
CA PRO A 83 -10.85 33.91 -0.91
C PRO A 83 -10.01 32.75 -0.35
N TYR A 84 -9.94 31.63 -1.07
CA TYR A 84 -9.17 30.44 -0.69
C TYR A 84 -7.77 30.42 -1.33
N ARG A 85 -7.34 31.56 -1.92
CA ARG A 85 -6.01 31.68 -2.51
C ARG A 85 -4.96 31.93 -1.43
N VAL A 86 -3.85 31.23 -1.53
CA VAL A 86 -2.70 31.36 -0.63
C VAL A 86 -1.48 31.71 -1.48
N GLN A 87 -0.75 32.76 -1.07
CA GLN A 87 0.52 33.11 -1.71
C GLN A 87 1.57 32.07 -1.35
N VAL A 88 2.27 31.56 -2.36
CA VAL A 88 3.40 30.65 -2.17
C VAL A 88 4.67 31.49 -2.05
N ARG A 89 5.40 31.31 -0.94
CA ARG A 89 6.64 32.06 -0.67
C ARG A 89 7.67 31.78 -1.79
N ASN A 90 8.32 32.83 -2.25
CA ASN A 90 9.33 32.78 -3.31
C ASN A 90 8.82 32.21 -4.66
N SER A 91 7.54 32.32 -4.95
CA SER A 91 6.94 31.89 -6.20
C SER A 91 6.03 32.98 -6.78
N GLN A 92 6.00 33.09 -8.10
CA GLN A 92 5.00 33.90 -8.79
C GLN A 92 3.63 33.24 -8.89
N LYS A 93 3.56 31.92 -8.56
CA LYS A 93 2.33 31.15 -8.57
C LYS A 93 1.70 31.10 -7.20
N THR A 94 0.41 30.78 -7.16
CA THR A 94 -0.37 30.68 -5.94
C THR A 94 -0.84 29.26 -5.70
N ALA A 95 -1.30 28.98 -4.49
CA ALA A 95 -2.04 27.79 -4.16
C ALA A 95 -3.47 28.15 -3.80
N THR A 96 -4.40 27.24 -4.00
CA THR A 96 -5.75 27.34 -3.45
C THR A 96 -5.93 26.26 -2.40
N HIS A 97 -6.56 26.59 -1.29
CA HIS A 97 -6.96 25.58 -0.31
C HIS A 97 -8.45 25.24 -0.47
N GLY A 98 -8.79 24.04 -0.08
CA GLY A 98 -10.16 23.53 -0.13
C GLY A 98 -10.34 22.41 0.89
N ILE A 99 -11.53 21.85 0.90
CA ILE A 99 -11.90 20.71 1.73
C ILE A 99 -11.95 19.46 0.82
N SER A 100 -11.47 18.33 1.32
CA SER A 100 -11.63 17.02 0.70
C SER A 100 -12.12 16.04 1.75
N PHE A 101 -12.99 15.13 1.32
CA PHE A 101 -13.40 13.99 2.14
C PHE A 101 -12.51 12.80 1.81
N VAL A 102 -12.05 12.10 2.84
CA VAL A 102 -11.11 10.97 2.69
C VAL A 102 -11.58 9.81 3.54
N ASP A 103 -11.79 8.66 2.92
CA ASP A 103 -12.06 7.42 3.66
C ASP A 103 -10.75 6.90 4.26
N LEU A 104 -10.80 6.57 5.54
CA LEU A 104 -9.66 6.03 6.27
C LEU A 104 -10.04 4.71 6.92
N HIS A 105 -9.21 3.69 6.71
CA HIS A 105 -9.23 2.50 7.55
C HIS A 105 -8.75 2.84 8.94
N VAL A 106 -9.42 2.29 9.94
CA VAL A 106 -9.06 2.40 11.36
C VAL A 106 -8.49 1.06 11.82
N ASN A 107 -7.32 1.09 12.47
CA ASN A 107 -6.64 -0.10 13.01
C ASN A 107 -6.47 -1.21 11.97
N MET A 108 -5.91 -0.86 10.82
CA MET A 108 -5.62 -1.84 9.77
C MET A 108 -4.49 -2.77 10.20
N ARG A 109 -4.76 -4.06 10.17
CA ARG A 109 -3.77 -5.12 10.35
C ARG A 109 -3.62 -5.91 9.07
N LEU A 110 -2.38 -6.02 8.61
CA LEU A 110 -2.03 -6.71 7.37
C LEU A 110 -1.10 -7.88 7.65
N VAL A 111 -1.30 -8.96 6.90
CA VAL A 111 -0.36 -10.06 6.77
C VAL A 111 0.00 -10.18 5.29
N ILE A 112 1.27 -9.98 4.97
CA ILE A 112 1.78 -9.95 3.61
C ILE A 112 2.81 -11.07 3.48
N HIS A 113 2.74 -11.85 2.41
CA HIS A 113 3.76 -12.82 2.05
C HIS A 113 4.39 -12.42 0.72
N ILE A 114 5.71 -12.48 0.66
CA ILE A 114 6.49 -12.07 -0.50
C ILE A 114 7.45 -13.20 -0.86
N CYS A 115 7.41 -13.62 -2.12
CA CYS A 115 8.36 -14.54 -2.71
C CYS A 115 9.00 -13.86 -3.92
N PHE A 116 10.30 -14.02 -4.09
CA PHE A 116 10.97 -13.64 -5.34
C PHE A 116 10.72 -14.72 -6.39
N ASN A 117 10.49 -14.30 -7.61
CA ASN A 117 10.24 -15.20 -8.74
C ASN A 117 11.46 -15.21 -9.67
N ASN A 118 12.57 -15.80 -9.19
CA ASN A 118 13.77 -16.03 -9.97
C ASN A 118 13.95 -17.52 -10.18
N ASP A 119 14.59 -17.89 -11.28
CA ASP A 119 14.85 -19.31 -11.64
C ASP A 119 15.87 -19.99 -10.71
N ASN A 120 16.57 -19.22 -9.87
CA ASN A 120 17.61 -19.71 -8.98
C ASN A 120 17.23 -19.53 -7.50
N ASP A 121 17.07 -20.63 -6.78
CA ASP A 121 16.71 -20.65 -5.35
C ASP A 121 17.74 -19.95 -4.45
N ASN A 122 19.01 -20.00 -4.79
CA ASN A 122 20.06 -19.30 -4.02
C ASN A 122 19.90 -17.79 -4.10
N ASP A 123 19.56 -17.26 -5.28
CA ASP A 123 19.30 -15.82 -5.46
C ASP A 123 18.02 -15.39 -4.75
N ASN A 124 16.98 -16.24 -4.76
CA ASN A 124 15.75 -16.00 -4.01
C ASN A 124 16.02 -15.87 -2.50
N ASN A 125 16.79 -16.80 -1.94
CA ASN A 125 17.14 -16.79 -0.52
C ASN A 125 17.99 -15.57 -0.15
N ARG A 126 18.95 -15.19 -1.00
CA ARG A 126 19.77 -14.00 -0.82
C ARG A 126 18.90 -12.73 -0.83
N ASN A 127 18.00 -12.62 -1.78
CA ASN A 127 17.09 -11.46 -1.91
C ASN A 127 16.11 -11.37 -0.75
N LEU A 128 15.59 -12.51 -0.24
CA LEU A 128 14.73 -12.55 0.94
C LEU A 128 15.48 -12.06 2.20
N ASN A 129 16.72 -12.50 2.41
CA ASN A 129 17.54 -12.05 3.53
C ASN A 129 17.88 -10.57 3.43
N LEU A 130 18.20 -10.08 2.23
CA LEU A 130 18.44 -8.65 2.01
C LEU A 130 17.18 -7.83 2.32
N LEU A 131 16.02 -8.24 1.82
CA LEU A 131 14.74 -7.59 2.10
C LEU A 131 14.40 -7.61 3.59
N TYR A 132 14.64 -8.75 4.27
CA TYR A 132 14.44 -8.88 5.70
C TYR A 132 15.23 -7.82 6.48
N GLN A 133 16.50 -7.61 6.15
CA GLN A 133 17.34 -6.59 6.78
C GLN A 133 16.85 -5.17 6.44
N LYS A 134 16.59 -4.90 5.17
CA LYS A 134 16.21 -3.56 4.69
C LYS A 134 14.86 -3.07 5.23
N ILE A 135 13.89 -3.96 5.42
CA ILE A 135 12.61 -3.60 6.05
C ILE A 135 12.78 -3.20 7.52
N GLN A 136 13.75 -3.79 8.24
CA GLN A 136 14.04 -3.42 9.63
C GLN A 136 14.75 -2.07 9.76
N GLU A 137 15.53 -1.69 8.74
CA GLU A 137 16.28 -0.43 8.74
C GLU A 137 15.41 0.79 8.42
N LYS A 138 14.24 0.58 7.79
CA LYS A 138 13.40 1.65 7.23
C LYS A 138 11.99 1.55 7.76
N VAL A 139 11.42 2.69 8.14
CA VAL A 139 10.01 2.76 8.51
C VAL A 139 9.16 2.59 7.26
N PRO A 140 8.32 1.53 7.15
CA PRO A 140 7.51 1.33 5.98
C PRO A 140 6.37 2.35 5.91
N VAL A 141 6.11 2.86 4.69
CA VAL A 141 4.98 3.72 4.37
C VAL A 141 4.10 2.98 3.36
N LEU A 142 2.81 2.86 3.64
CA LEU A 142 1.90 2.13 2.78
C LEU A 142 0.55 2.86 2.67
N GLY A 143 0.26 3.37 1.49
CA GLY A 143 -0.86 4.25 1.22
C GLY A 143 -0.39 5.66 0.87
N ARG A 144 -0.84 6.68 1.59
CA ARG A 144 -0.38 8.06 1.45
C ARG A 144 0.98 8.24 2.13
N ASN A 145 1.67 9.33 1.85
CA ASN A 145 2.98 9.62 2.46
C ASN A 145 2.95 9.71 3.99
N GLU A 146 1.81 10.07 4.56
CA GLU A 146 1.56 10.13 6.01
C GLU A 146 1.12 8.79 6.62
N ASP A 147 0.81 7.78 5.80
CA ASP A 147 0.30 6.49 6.26
C ASP A 147 1.45 5.55 6.66
N ILE A 148 2.07 5.86 7.79
CA ILE A 148 3.16 5.07 8.36
C ILE A 148 2.62 3.72 8.83
N ALA A 149 3.36 2.65 8.54
CA ALA A 149 3.06 1.31 9.02
C ALA A 149 4.04 0.88 10.12
N LEU A 150 3.50 0.36 11.21
CA LEU A 150 4.29 -0.27 12.26
C LEU A 150 4.56 -1.73 11.88
N LEU A 151 5.82 -2.13 11.90
CA LEU A 151 6.22 -3.52 11.71
C LEU A 151 5.99 -4.29 13.02
N GLU A 152 4.98 -5.19 13.04
CA GLU A 152 4.65 -6.01 14.21
C GLU A 152 5.41 -7.34 14.23
N ASP A 153 5.65 -7.95 13.06
CA ASP A 153 6.33 -9.25 12.95
C ASP A 153 6.98 -9.38 11.57
N LEU A 154 8.16 -9.98 11.52
CA LEU A 154 8.90 -10.21 10.29
C LEU A 154 9.62 -11.55 10.37
N LYS A 155 9.26 -12.49 9.48
CA LYS A 155 9.81 -13.85 9.50
C LYS A 155 9.98 -14.41 8.10
N ILE A 156 11.05 -15.13 7.87
CA ILE A 156 11.16 -16.04 6.72
C ILE A 156 10.48 -17.34 7.09
N ILE A 157 9.54 -17.78 6.27
CA ILE A 157 8.74 -18.98 6.47
C ILE A 157 8.82 -19.88 5.24
N GLU A 158 8.58 -21.15 5.44
CA GLU A 158 8.38 -22.09 4.35
C GLU A 158 6.89 -22.12 3.98
N ILE A 159 6.60 -22.10 2.68
CA ILE A 159 5.26 -22.20 2.12
C ILE A 159 5.20 -23.43 1.23
N ASP A 160 4.23 -24.29 1.51
CA ASP A 160 3.93 -25.46 0.69
C ASP A 160 2.77 -25.18 -0.26
N ASP A 161 2.71 -25.93 -1.36
CA ASP A 161 1.59 -25.88 -2.28
C ASP A 161 0.37 -26.52 -1.61
N TYR A 162 -0.77 -25.81 -1.72
CA TYR A 162 -2.03 -26.31 -1.20
C TYR A 162 -2.73 -27.20 -2.24
N ASN A 163 -2.78 -28.50 -1.98
CA ASN A 163 -3.43 -29.49 -2.86
C ASN A 163 -4.88 -29.81 -2.43
N GLY A 164 -5.46 -29.10 -1.48
CA GLY A 164 -6.82 -29.30 -0.98
C GLY A 164 -7.88 -28.57 -1.81
N ARG A 165 -9.10 -29.14 -1.86
CA ARG A 165 -10.23 -28.55 -2.60
C ARG A 165 -10.85 -27.34 -1.94
N ASN A 166 -10.62 -27.11 -0.64
CA ASN A 166 -11.22 -26.00 0.13
C ASN A 166 -10.16 -25.29 0.97
N ALA A 167 -9.78 -24.09 0.58
CA ALA A 167 -8.95 -23.21 1.40
C ALA A 167 -9.84 -22.22 2.14
N GLN A 168 -9.69 -22.12 3.45
CA GLN A 168 -10.42 -21.16 4.28
C GLN A 168 -9.44 -20.15 4.88
N SER A 169 -9.57 -18.88 4.52
CA SER A 169 -8.81 -17.79 5.12
C SER A 169 -9.59 -17.18 6.28
N LYS A 170 -8.90 -16.90 7.40
CA LYS A 170 -9.47 -16.17 8.55
C LYS A 170 -9.60 -14.67 8.31
N LEU A 171 -8.88 -14.13 7.31
CA LEU A 171 -8.85 -12.72 6.97
C LEU A 171 -9.27 -12.52 5.51
N PRO A 172 -9.91 -11.39 5.16
CA PRO A 172 -10.11 -10.98 3.78
C PRO A 172 -8.77 -10.98 3.02
N MET A 173 -8.78 -11.48 1.78
CA MET A 173 -7.59 -11.56 0.94
C MET A 173 -7.93 -11.31 -0.53
N TYR A 174 -6.94 -10.87 -1.30
CA TYR A 174 -7.05 -10.88 -2.75
C TYR A 174 -6.87 -12.30 -3.28
N VAL A 175 -7.79 -12.69 -4.15
CA VAL A 175 -7.75 -13.98 -4.87
C VAL A 175 -7.79 -13.68 -6.36
N THR A 176 -6.98 -14.39 -7.15
CA THR A 176 -7.02 -14.23 -8.60
C THR A 176 -8.31 -14.82 -9.16
N LYS A 177 -8.81 -14.24 -10.26
CA LYS A 177 -10.02 -14.75 -10.94
C LYS A 177 -9.87 -16.23 -11.33
N TYR A 178 -8.67 -16.64 -11.71
CA TYR A 178 -8.38 -18.04 -12.11
C TYR A 178 -8.53 -19.01 -10.94
N ALA A 179 -8.08 -18.65 -9.76
CA ALA A 179 -8.23 -19.48 -8.56
C ALA A 179 -9.71 -19.66 -8.12
N LEU A 180 -10.59 -18.74 -8.54
CA LEU A 180 -12.04 -18.85 -8.29
C LEU A 180 -12.75 -19.75 -9.31
N ILE A 181 -12.25 -19.85 -10.54
CA ILE A 181 -12.88 -20.62 -11.62
C ILE A 181 -12.62 -22.12 -11.45
N GLU A 182 -11.45 -22.53 -10.95
CA GLU A 182 -11.10 -23.93 -10.73
C GLU A 182 -11.95 -24.61 -9.63
N ASN A 183 -12.67 -23.84 -8.82
CA ASN A 183 -13.51 -24.35 -7.74
C ASN A 183 -15.03 -24.30 -8.03
N VAL A 184 -15.45 -23.96 -9.27
CA VAL A 184 -16.83 -23.92 -9.72
C VAL A 184 -17.05 -24.96 -10.82
N GLY A 185 -16.63 -26.19 -10.56
CA GLY A 185 -16.88 -27.36 -11.39
C GLY A 185 -17.67 -28.40 -10.60
#